data_1146c2fcde45977109143ce60b8af9b7
#
_entry.id   1146c2fcde45977109143ce60b8af9b7
#
_cell.length_a   1.000
_cell.length_b   1.000
_cell.length_c   1.000
_cell.angle_alpha   90.00
_cell.angle_beta   90.00
_cell.angle_gamma   90.00
#
_symmetry.space_group_name_H-M   'P 1'
#
loop_
_entity.id
_entity.type
_entity.pdbx_description
1 polymer ?
#
loop_
_entity_poly.entity_id
_entity_poly.type
_entity_poly.pdbx_seq_one_letter_code
_entity_poly.pdbx_strand_id
1 'polypeptide(L)'
;RRRLSLRGELATAIRRRELYLHYQPIIELDTGICVGAEALVRWQRPDGTQVRPDLFIPLAEEAGMIGAVTDLVIENVVRDMRELLVADRSAHIAINLAAEDISSGRALKMTSKHMAGSGILPQQIWMEATERGFLDLDRARTMLAQARRAGHSVAIDDFGVGFSSLQYLEQLPLDALKIDKSFIDAIGTESATSPVTPHIIDMAKELGLWVVAEGVETEAQLAYLHTRKVEFAQGWLFSRPLPRDEFVVFHHKRQQRYGAAREHMQNPRSVPIEREGVE
;
A
#
# COMPACT_ATOMS: atom_id res chain seq x y z
N ARG A 1 12.35 -26.72 -18.35
CA ARG A 1 12.97 -27.36 -17.17
C ARG A 1 13.19 -26.36 -16.03
N ARG A 2 13.82 -25.18 -16.27
CA ARG A 2 14.11 -24.17 -15.22
C ARG A 2 12.84 -23.64 -14.52
N ARG A 3 11.72 -23.42 -15.25
CA ARG A 3 10.45 -22.94 -14.72
C ARG A 3 9.72 -24.00 -13.87
N LEU A 4 9.82 -25.28 -14.27
CA LEU A 4 9.28 -26.41 -13.49
C LEU A 4 10.05 -26.62 -12.17
N SER A 5 11.38 -26.40 -12.17
CA SER A 5 12.20 -26.41 -10.97
C SER A 5 11.78 -25.29 -10.00
N LEU A 6 11.63 -24.05 -10.50
CA LEU A 6 11.27 -22.90 -9.69
C LEU A 6 9.87 -23.05 -9.04
N ARG A 7 8.91 -23.69 -9.76
CA ARG A 7 7.58 -23.99 -9.20
C ARG A 7 7.67 -24.97 -8.01
N GLY A 8 8.47 -26.02 -8.13
CA GLY A 8 8.70 -26.97 -7.04
C GLY A 8 9.43 -26.37 -5.85
N GLU A 9 10.39 -25.48 -6.13
CA GLU A 9 11.12 -24.72 -5.12
C GLU A 9 10.16 -23.77 -4.38
N LEU A 10 9.30 -23.03 -5.10
CA LEU A 10 8.31 -22.13 -4.51
C LEU A 10 7.32 -22.88 -3.60
N ALA A 11 6.80 -24.02 -4.07
CA ALA A 11 5.93 -24.86 -3.25
C ALA A 11 6.59 -25.33 -1.96
N THR A 12 7.91 -25.57 -2.01
CA THR A 12 8.70 -25.93 -0.83
C THR A 12 8.96 -24.73 0.07
N ALA A 13 9.28 -23.57 -0.50
CA ALA A 13 9.49 -22.32 0.21
C ALA A 13 8.23 -21.90 0.98
N ILE A 14 7.05 -22.00 0.37
CA ILE A 14 5.77 -21.72 1.03
C ILE A 14 5.58 -22.66 2.24
N ARG A 15 5.77 -23.97 2.07
CA ARG A 15 5.64 -24.95 3.17
C ARG A 15 6.64 -24.70 4.31
N ARG A 16 7.86 -24.28 3.98
CA ARG A 16 8.94 -23.99 4.94
C ARG A 16 8.91 -22.58 5.49
N ARG A 17 7.95 -21.74 5.03
CA ARG A 17 7.84 -20.32 5.44
C ARG A 17 9.10 -19.51 5.16
N GLU A 18 9.72 -19.74 3.99
CA GLU A 18 10.93 -19.04 3.54
C GLU A 18 10.61 -17.68 2.90
N LEU A 19 9.33 -17.33 2.76
CA LEU A 19 8.88 -16.01 2.33
C LEU A 19 8.85 -15.05 3.51
N TYR A 20 9.37 -13.85 3.32
CA TYR A 20 9.40 -12.79 4.32
C TYR A 20 8.97 -11.46 3.71
N LEU A 21 8.84 -10.40 4.52
CA LEU A 21 8.36 -9.11 4.06
C LEU A 21 9.42 -8.02 4.20
N HIS A 22 9.44 -7.13 3.23
CA HIS A 22 9.94 -5.78 3.37
C HIS A 22 8.77 -4.80 3.34
N TYR A 23 8.96 -3.64 3.93
CA TYR A 23 7.94 -2.62 4.12
C TYR A 23 8.38 -1.33 3.42
N GLN A 24 7.62 -0.90 2.40
CA GLN A 24 7.86 0.34 1.70
C GLN A 24 7.12 1.47 2.42
N PRO A 25 7.82 2.46 3.01
CA PRO A 25 7.15 3.53 3.75
C PRO A 25 6.21 4.35 2.86
N ILE A 26 5.03 4.68 3.42
CA ILE A 26 4.05 5.60 2.85
C ILE A 26 4.08 6.88 3.68
N ILE A 27 4.24 8.01 3.00
CA ILE A 27 4.38 9.33 3.60
C ILE A 27 3.13 10.17 3.32
N GLU A 28 2.55 10.76 4.35
CA GLU A 28 1.54 11.80 4.22
C GLU A 28 2.23 13.11 3.80
N LEU A 29 1.86 13.64 2.64
CA LEU A 29 2.62 14.73 2.03
C LEU A 29 2.47 16.05 2.80
N ASP A 30 1.29 16.36 3.30
CA ASP A 30 1.04 17.63 4.02
C ASP A 30 1.86 17.74 5.30
N THR A 31 2.13 16.64 6.00
CA THR A 31 2.83 16.65 7.29
C THR A 31 4.25 16.10 7.21
N GLY A 32 4.57 15.28 6.23
CA GLY A 32 5.83 14.54 6.10
C GLY A 32 5.98 13.34 7.04
N ILE A 33 4.92 12.97 7.79
CA ILE A 33 4.96 11.80 8.67
C ILE A 33 4.87 10.51 7.86
N CYS A 34 5.37 9.41 8.43
CA CYS A 34 5.15 8.08 7.89
C CYS A 34 3.83 7.53 8.43
N VAL A 35 2.82 7.39 7.58
CA VAL A 35 1.49 6.92 7.97
C VAL A 35 1.33 5.41 7.85
N GLY A 36 2.30 4.72 7.33
CA GLY A 36 2.25 3.28 7.16
C GLY A 36 3.27 2.75 6.17
N ALA A 37 3.01 1.57 5.64
CA ALA A 37 3.83 0.95 4.62
C ALA A 37 3.04 -0.03 3.75
N GLU A 38 3.52 -0.26 2.55
CA GLU A 38 3.15 -1.39 1.73
C GLU A 38 4.00 -2.62 2.08
N ALA A 39 3.36 -3.75 2.33
CA ALA A 39 4.02 -5.03 2.63
C ALA A 39 4.38 -5.76 1.34
N LEU A 40 5.65 -5.86 1.07
CA LEU A 40 6.21 -6.42 -0.15
C LEU A 40 6.88 -7.76 0.11
N VAL A 41 6.31 -8.84 -0.42
CA VAL A 41 6.85 -10.19 -0.23
C VAL A 41 8.21 -10.35 -0.90
N ARG A 42 9.09 -11.08 -0.22
CA ARG A 42 10.45 -11.43 -0.65
C ARG A 42 10.67 -12.92 -0.49
N TRP A 43 11.45 -13.48 -1.38
CA TRP A 43 11.85 -14.87 -1.30
C TRP A 43 13.36 -15.00 -1.38
N GLN A 44 13.95 -15.54 -0.32
CA GLN A 44 15.37 -15.90 -0.29
C GLN A 44 15.49 -17.41 -0.21
N ARG A 45 16.26 -17.99 -1.14
CA ARG A 45 16.59 -19.39 -1.11
C ARG A 45 17.56 -19.71 0.04
N PRO A 46 17.67 -20.99 0.46
CA PRO A 46 18.62 -21.40 1.51
C PRO A 46 20.10 -21.08 1.21
N ASP A 47 20.45 -20.95 -0.07
CA ASP A 47 21.78 -20.55 -0.51
C ASP A 47 22.05 -19.04 -0.46
N GLY A 48 21.08 -18.26 0.02
CA GLY A 48 21.13 -16.80 0.08
C GLY A 48 20.68 -16.08 -1.20
N THR A 49 20.39 -16.80 -2.28
CA THR A 49 19.96 -16.20 -3.55
C THR A 49 18.57 -15.60 -3.41
N GLN A 50 18.42 -14.33 -3.78
CA GLN A 50 17.14 -13.64 -3.85
C GLN A 50 16.40 -14.04 -5.14
N VAL A 51 15.13 -14.42 -5.02
CA VAL A 51 14.22 -14.60 -6.16
C VAL A 51 13.30 -13.38 -6.23
N ARG A 52 13.29 -12.71 -7.39
CA ARG A 52 12.53 -11.48 -7.59
C ARG A 52 11.03 -11.75 -7.60
N PRO A 53 10.20 -10.87 -7.02
CA PRO A 53 8.74 -11.02 -7.00
C PRO A 53 8.11 -11.15 -8.38
N ASP A 54 8.59 -10.38 -9.37
CA ASP A 54 8.12 -10.44 -10.76
C ASP A 54 8.36 -11.80 -11.46
N LEU A 55 9.20 -12.67 -10.89
CA LEU A 55 9.42 -14.04 -11.36
C LEU A 55 8.54 -15.06 -10.64
N PHE A 56 8.34 -14.92 -9.32
CA PHE A 56 7.65 -15.97 -8.57
C PHE A 56 6.17 -15.68 -8.30
N ILE A 57 5.73 -14.42 -8.30
CA ILE A 57 4.30 -14.08 -8.12
C ILE A 57 3.47 -14.59 -9.30
N PRO A 58 3.82 -14.30 -10.58
CA PRO A 58 3.08 -14.86 -11.72
C PRO A 58 3.10 -16.40 -11.73
N LEU A 59 4.23 -17.00 -11.30
CA LEU A 59 4.34 -18.44 -11.18
C LEU A 59 3.42 -19.03 -10.09
N ALA A 60 3.26 -18.31 -8.97
CA ALA A 60 2.33 -18.70 -7.91
C ALA A 60 0.87 -18.62 -8.39
N GLU A 61 0.51 -17.59 -9.17
CA GLU A 61 -0.81 -17.43 -9.79
C GLU A 61 -1.11 -18.59 -10.77
N GLU A 62 -0.22 -18.83 -11.75
CA GLU A 62 -0.35 -19.91 -12.73
C GLU A 62 -0.42 -21.30 -12.08
N ALA A 63 0.18 -21.46 -10.93
CA ALA A 63 0.23 -22.72 -10.20
C ALA A 63 -0.89 -22.89 -9.17
N GLY A 64 -1.79 -21.89 -8.99
CA GLY A 64 -2.83 -21.89 -7.96
C GLY A 64 -2.27 -21.85 -6.53
N MET A 65 -1.08 -21.29 -6.35
CA MET A 65 -0.41 -21.17 -5.04
C MET A 65 -0.49 -19.78 -4.45
N ILE A 66 -1.03 -18.82 -5.20
CA ILE A 66 -1.02 -17.39 -4.80
C ILE A 66 -1.77 -17.17 -3.48
N GLY A 67 -2.90 -17.84 -3.27
CA GLY A 67 -3.63 -17.73 -2.02
C GLY A 67 -2.81 -18.18 -0.80
N ALA A 68 -1.91 -19.17 -0.96
CA ALA A 68 -1.00 -19.57 0.13
C ALA A 68 0.11 -18.54 0.36
N VAL A 69 0.55 -17.82 -0.68
CA VAL A 69 1.48 -16.68 -0.54
C VAL A 69 0.79 -15.55 0.21
N THR A 70 -0.44 -15.19 -0.17
CA THR A 70 -1.24 -14.14 0.51
C THR A 70 -1.47 -14.47 1.98
N ASP A 71 -1.76 -15.73 2.32
CA ASP A 71 -1.88 -16.16 3.73
C ASP A 71 -0.60 -15.90 4.53
N LEU A 72 0.57 -16.23 3.96
CA LEU A 72 1.85 -15.96 4.61
C LEU A 72 2.13 -14.45 4.75
N VAL A 73 1.73 -13.65 3.75
CA VAL A 73 1.83 -12.19 3.82
C VAL A 73 1.00 -11.67 5.00
N ILE A 74 -0.28 -12.04 5.09
CA ILE A 74 -1.19 -11.61 6.16
C ILE A 74 -0.64 -12.03 7.54
N GLU A 75 -0.24 -13.29 7.69
CA GLU A 75 0.32 -13.80 8.94
C GLU A 75 1.57 -13.02 9.36
N ASN A 76 2.48 -12.77 8.40
CA ASN A 76 3.72 -12.04 8.64
C ASN A 76 3.43 -10.58 9.00
N VAL A 77 2.51 -9.89 8.30
CA VAL A 77 2.11 -8.50 8.61
C VAL A 77 1.60 -8.41 10.06
N VAL A 78 0.68 -9.29 10.46
CA VAL A 78 0.13 -9.27 11.81
C VAL A 78 1.21 -9.54 12.85
N ARG A 79 2.09 -10.50 12.62
CA ARG A 79 3.21 -10.81 13.52
C ARG A 79 4.19 -9.64 13.63
N ASP A 80 4.62 -9.11 12.50
CA ASP A 80 5.72 -8.15 12.40
C ASP A 80 5.30 -6.75 12.86
N MET A 81 4.06 -6.33 12.56
CA MET A 81 3.60 -4.96 12.76
C MET A 81 2.67 -4.78 13.97
N ARG A 82 2.34 -5.85 14.68
CA ARG A 82 1.42 -5.78 15.82
C ARG A 82 1.77 -4.69 16.83
N GLU A 83 3.03 -4.65 17.27
CA GLU A 83 3.46 -3.69 18.30
C GLU A 83 3.32 -2.26 17.82
N LEU A 84 3.75 -1.98 16.59
CA LEU A 84 3.65 -0.66 15.98
C LEU A 84 2.18 -0.25 15.83
N LEU A 85 1.33 -1.11 15.25
CA LEU A 85 -0.07 -0.80 14.97
C LEU A 85 -0.92 -0.67 16.24
N VAL A 86 -0.57 -1.38 17.30
CA VAL A 86 -1.23 -1.20 18.61
C VAL A 86 -0.81 0.11 19.27
N ALA A 87 0.45 0.52 19.13
CA ALA A 87 0.98 1.77 19.68
C ALA A 87 0.54 3.00 18.88
N ASP A 88 0.52 2.91 17.54
CA ASP A 88 0.08 3.99 16.65
C ASP A 88 -1.18 3.59 15.89
N ARG A 89 -2.34 4.09 16.37
CA ARG A 89 -3.66 3.79 15.79
C ARG A 89 -3.90 4.46 14.44
N SER A 90 -3.07 5.40 14.06
CA SER A 90 -3.14 6.10 12.77
C SER A 90 -2.30 5.44 11.68
N ALA A 91 -1.37 4.55 12.07
CA ALA A 91 -0.56 3.81 11.11
C ALA A 91 -1.33 2.65 10.48
N HIS A 92 -1.01 2.35 9.21
CA HIS A 92 -1.61 1.24 8.47
C HIS A 92 -0.55 0.45 7.69
N ILE A 93 -0.89 -0.79 7.35
CA ILE A 93 -0.11 -1.62 6.43
C ILE A 93 -1.01 -2.05 5.28
N ALA A 94 -0.56 -1.78 4.06
CA ALA A 94 -1.21 -2.20 2.83
C ALA A 94 -0.72 -3.59 2.41
N ILE A 95 -1.64 -4.44 1.96
CA ILE A 95 -1.38 -5.79 1.46
C ILE A 95 -1.94 -5.96 0.06
N ASN A 96 -1.13 -6.48 -0.84
CA ASN A 96 -1.52 -6.78 -2.21
C ASN A 96 -2.39 -8.03 -2.28
N LEU A 97 -3.53 -7.95 -2.97
CA LEU A 97 -4.46 -9.04 -3.23
C LEU A 97 -4.39 -9.47 -4.69
N ALA A 98 -4.24 -10.76 -4.92
CA ALA A 98 -4.36 -11.31 -6.26
C ALA A 98 -5.84 -11.45 -6.69
N ALA A 99 -6.08 -11.62 -8.00
CA ALA A 99 -7.43 -11.82 -8.54
C ALA A 99 -8.16 -13.01 -7.90
N GLU A 100 -7.43 -14.08 -7.57
CA GLU A 100 -7.98 -15.26 -6.86
C GLU A 100 -8.45 -14.91 -5.45
N ASP A 101 -7.71 -14.06 -4.72
CA ASP A 101 -8.07 -13.62 -3.37
C ASP A 101 -9.38 -12.82 -3.37
N ILE A 102 -9.54 -11.96 -4.38
CA ILE A 102 -10.73 -11.15 -4.58
C ILE A 102 -11.92 -12.02 -4.94
N SER A 103 -11.76 -12.93 -5.92
CA SER A 103 -12.86 -13.78 -6.41
C SER A 103 -13.34 -14.80 -5.37
N SER A 104 -12.45 -15.30 -4.51
CA SER A 104 -12.77 -16.30 -3.47
C SER A 104 -13.19 -15.69 -2.13
N GLY A 105 -12.86 -14.42 -1.87
CA GLY A 105 -13.03 -13.76 -0.57
C GLY A 105 -12.19 -14.38 0.55
N ARG A 106 -11.19 -15.18 0.18
CA ARG A 106 -10.33 -15.91 1.13
C ARG A 106 -9.47 -14.96 1.95
N ALA A 107 -8.86 -13.95 1.31
CA ALA A 107 -7.99 -13.00 1.97
C ALA A 107 -8.67 -12.30 3.16
N LEU A 108 -9.93 -11.87 3.00
CA LEU A 108 -10.68 -11.23 4.08
C LEU A 108 -10.88 -12.16 5.29
N LYS A 109 -11.20 -13.45 5.02
CA LYS A 109 -11.34 -14.45 6.09
C LYS A 109 -10.04 -14.70 6.82
N MET A 110 -8.92 -14.78 6.08
CA MET A 110 -7.59 -15.00 6.67
C MET A 110 -7.13 -13.78 7.46
N THR A 111 -7.36 -12.57 6.95
CA THR A 111 -7.07 -11.33 7.68
C THR A 111 -7.84 -11.29 9.01
N SER A 112 -9.14 -11.52 8.98
CA SER A 112 -9.96 -11.57 10.19
C SER A 112 -9.47 -12.62 11.19
N LYS A 113 -9.08 -13.80 10.70
CA LYS A 113 -8.56 -14.89 11.53
C LYS A 113 -7.25 -14.50 12.23
N HIS A 114 -6.29 -13.97 11.50
CA HIS A 114 -4.98 -13.60 12.07
C HIS A 114 -5.04 -12.36 12.96
N MET A 115 -5.94 -11.42 12.64
CA MET A 115 -6.15 -10.23 13.47
C MET A 115 -6.87 -10.53 14.79
N ALA A 116 -7.60 -11.65 14.89
CA ALA A 116 -8.34 -11.99 16.11
C ALA A 116 -7.43 -12.02 17.34
N GLY A 117 -7.74 -11.18 18.32
CA GLY A 117 -6.96 -11.05 19.57
C GLY A 117 -5.60 -10.34 19.42
N SER A 118 -5.24 -9.85 18.22
CA SER A 118 -3.98 -9.13 18.02
C SER A 118 -4.00 -7.70 18.60
N GLY A 119 -5.18 -7.10 18.71
CA GLY A 119 -5.36 -5.70 19.04
C GLY A 119 -5.20 -4.74 17.85
N ILE A 120 -4.90 -5.24 16.64
CA ILE A 120 -4.88 -4.45 15.40
C ILE A 120 -6.31 -4.14 15.00
N LEU A 121 -6.57 -2.91 14.55
CA LEU A 121 -7.88 -2.49 14.06
C LEU A 121 -8.01 -2.75 12.56
N PRO A 122 -9.21 -3.08 12.03
CA PRO A 122 -9.39 -3.35 10.60
C PRO A 122 -8.92 -2.22 9.68
N GLN A 123 -9.17 -0.96 10.03
CA GLN A 123 -8.72 0.21 9.27
C GLN A 123 -7.19 0.35 9.16
N GLN A 124 -6.44 -0.39 9.97
CA GLN A 124 -4.98 -0.41 9.92
C GLN A 124 -4.44 -1.44 8.91
N ILE A 125 -5.30 -2.24 8.30
CA ILE A 125 -4.93 -3.15 7.20
C ILE A 125 -5.67 -2.71 5.94
N TRP A 126 -4.92 -2.14 5.01
CA TRP A 126 -5.43 -1.75 3.70
C TRP A 126 -5.33 -2.92 2.74
N MET A 127 -6.32 -3.07 1.88
CA MET A 127 -6.39 -4.12 0.86
C MET A 127 -6.18 -3.48 -0.51
N GLU A 128 -5.08 -3.83 -1.18
CA GLU A 128 -4.75 -3.31 -2.50
C GLU A 128 -5.07 -4.34 -3.57
N ALA A 129 -5.77 -3.93 -4.60
CA ALA A 129 -6.15 -4.78 -5.72
C ALA A 129 -5.79 -4.10 -7.03
N THR A 130 -5.07 -4.80 -7.91
CA THR A 130 -4.78 -4.31 -9.25
C THR A 130 -6.02 -4.37 -10.14
N GLU A 131 -6.04 -3.58 -11.22
CA GLU A 131 -7.13 -3.61 -12.22
C GLU A 131 -7.43 -5.02 -12.73
N ARG A 132 -6.42 -5.87 -12.86
CA ARG A 132 -6.58 -7.28 -13.27
C ARG A 132 -7.40 -8.11 -12.30
N GLY A 133 -7.46 -7.69 -11.03
CA GLY A 133 -8.31 -8.34 -10.02
C GLY A 133 -9.81 -8.16 -10.27
N PHE A 134 -10.20 -7.26 -11.17
CA PHE A 134 -11.60 -6.91 -11.44
C PHE A 134 -12.19 -7.56 -12.71
N LEU A 135 -11.62 -8.66 -13.17
CA LEU A 135 -12.14 -9.42 -14.34
C LEU A 135 -13.62 -9.85 -14.16
N ASP A 136 -14.03 -10.12 -12.92
CA ASP A 136 -15.43 -10.34 -12.52
C ASP A 136 -15.84 -9.19 -11.57
N LEU A 137 -16.42 -8.15 -12.16
CA LEU A 137 -16.81 -6.93 -11.44
C LEU A 137 -17.80 -7.14 -10.30
N ASP A 138 -18.76 -8.06 -10.48
CA ASP A 138 -19.78 -8.29 -9.46
C ASP A 138 -19.19 -8.99 -8.23
N ARG A 139 -18.29 -9.93 -8.45
CA ARG A 139 -17.54 -10.57 -7.36
C ARG A 139 -16.59 -9.60 -6.69
N ALA A 140 -15.83 -8.83 -7.47
CA ALA A 140 -14.94 -7.83 -6.94
C ALA A 140 -15.70 -6.82 -6.08
N ARG A 141 -16.78 -6.22 -6.62
CA ARG A 141 -17.64 -5.29 -5.88
C ARG A 141 -18.18 -5.88 -4.58
N THR A 142 -18.62 -7.13 -4.62
CA THR A 142 -19.14 -7.81 -3.43
C THR A 142 -18.07 -7.99 -2.37
N MET A 143 -16.89 -8.49 -2.75
CA MET A 143 -15.76 -8.72 -1.83
C MET A 143 -15.24 -7.41 -1.25
N LEU A 144 -14.99 -6.40 -2.09
CA LEU A 144 -14.50 -5.10 -1.65
C LEU A 144 -15.52 -4.40 -0.72
N ALA A 145 -16.82 -4.51 -1.00
CA ALA A 145 -17.85 -4.02 -0.10
C ALA A 145 -17.88 -4.76 1.24
N GLN A 146 -17.56 -6.07 1.26
CA GLN A 146 -17.42 -6.81 2.50
C GLN A 146 -16.18 -6.37 3.29
N ALA A 147 -15.06 -6.14 2.62
CA ALA A 147 -13.84 -5.63 3.25
C ALA A 147 -14.08 -4.27 3.91
N ARG A 148 -14.71 -3.33 3.20
CA ARG A 148 -15.07 -2.01 3.76
C ARG A 148 -16.04 -2.11 4.94
N ARG A 149 -17.07 -2.98 4.84
CA ARG A 149 -17.99 -3.21 5.97
C ARG A 149 -17.30 -3.82 7.19
N ALA A 150 -16.24 -4.61 6.98
CA ALA A 150 -15.40 -5.11 8.07
C ALA A 150 -14.46 -4.04 8.64
N GLY A 151 -14.39 -2.85 8.01
CA GLY A 151 -13.60 -1.71 8.45
C GLY A 151 -12.25 -1.56 7.77
N HIS A 152 -11.93 -2.41 6.79
CA HIS A 152 -10.70 -2.26 6.00
C HIS A 152 -10.84 -1.15 4.97
N SER A 153 -9.77 -0.42 4.70
CA SER A 153 -9.67 0.46 3.54
C SER A 153 -9.27 -0.35 2.30
N VAL A 154 -9.79 0.05 1.15
CA VAL A 154 -9.55 -0.61 -0.13
C VAL A 154 -8.92 0.37 -1.12
N ALA A 155 -7.79 -0.01 -1.71
CA ALA A 155 -7.12 0.76 -2.74
C ALA A 155 -7.09 0.01 -4.07
N ILE A 156 -7.21 0.76 -5.17
CA ILE A 156 -6.87 0.24 -6.50
C ILE A 156 -5.40 0.55 -6.78
N ASP A 157 -4.67 -0.47 -7.22
CA ASP A 157 -3.24 -0.42 -7.50
C ASP A 157 -2.95 -0.44 -9.01
N ASP A 158 -1.77 0.06 -9.42
CA ASP A 158 -1.29 0.13 -10.80
C ASP A 158 -2.28 0.85 -11.75
N PHE A 159 -3.02 1.87 -11.26
CA PHE A 159 -4.06 2.52 -12.05
C PHE A 159 -3.50 3.23 -13.29
N GLY A 160 -4.13 2.92 -14.44
CA GLY A 160 -3.81 3.54 -15.74
C GLY A 160 -2.90 2.69 -16.62
N VAL A 161 -2.34 1.59 -16.13
CA VAL A 161 -1.48 0.67 -16.92
C VAL A 161 -2.30 -0.41 -17.64
N GLY A 162 -3.57 -0.57 -17.28
CA GLY A 162 -4.49 -1.58 -17.79
C GLY A 162 -5.63 -1.03 -18.65
N PHE A 163 -6.74 -1.76 -18.68
CA PHE A 163 -7.97 -1.42 -19.43
C PHE A 163 -8.97 -0.64 -18.55
N SER A 164 -8.51 0.31 -17.72
CA SER A 164 -9.38 1.04 -16.82
C SER A 164 -10.45 1.80 -17.56
N SER A 165 -11.67 1.34 -17.44
CA SER A 165 -12.84 2.15 -17.75
C SER A 165 -13.17 2.97 -16.50
N LEU A 166 -13.21 4.30 -16.61
CA LEU A 166 -13.72 5.21 -15.58
C LEU A 166 -15.03 4.70 -14.96
N GLN A 167 -15.88 4.08 -15.77
CA GLN A 167 -17.15 3.49 -15.35
C GLN A 167 -16.99 2.41 -14.28
N TYR A 168 -15.85 1.70 -14.24
CA TYR A 168 -15.61 0.67 -13.23
C TYR A 168 -15.20 1.27 -11.89
N LEU A 169 -14.43 2.36 -11.91
CA LEU A 169 -14.04 3.05 -10.67
C LEU A 169 -15.24 3.58 -9.89
N GLU A 170 -16.22 4.17 -10.58
CA GLU A 170 -17.45 4.67 -9.95
C GLU A 170 -18.29 3.56 -9.29
N GLN A 171 -18.20 2.34 -9.79
CA GLN A 171 -18.98 1.20 -9.31
C GLN A 171 -18.31 0.41 -8.19
N LEU A 172 -17.00 0.57 -8.01
CA LEU A 172 -16.25 -0.15 -7.00
C LEU A 172 -16.19 0.64 -5.68
N PRO A 173 -16.39 -0.03 -4.55
CA PRO A 173 -16.30 0.60 -3.24
C PRO A 173 -14.83 0.78 -2.84
N LEU A 174 -14.18 1.81 -3.36
CA LEU A 174 -12.79 2.15 -3.13
C LEU A 174 -12.66 3.30 -2.12
N ASP A 175 -11.50 3.39 -1.47
CA ASP A 175 -11.11 4.47 -0.57
C ASP A 175 -9.89 5.23 -1.10
N ALA A 176 -9.02 4.54 -1.86
CA ALA A 176 -7.80 5.13 -2.40
C ALA A 176 -7.49 4.64 -3.83
N LEU A 177 -6.73 5.47 -4.54
CA LEU A 177 -6.18 5.18 -5.87
C LEU A 177 -4.67 5.38 -5.82
N LYS A 178 -3.91 4.33 -6.22
CA LYS A 178 -2.46 4.38 -6.36
C LYS A 178 -2.10 4.69 -7.81
N ILE A 179 -1.32 5.74 -8.02
CA ILE A 179 -0.86 6.16 -9.34
C ILE A 179 0.47 5.47 -9.61
N ASP A 180 0.50 4.62 -10.63
CA ASP A 180 1.70 3.86 -11.03
C ASP A 180 2.89 4.77 -11.31
N LYS A 181 4.09 4.25 -11.01
CA LYS A 181 5.37 4.93 -11.21
C LYS A 181 5.54 5.52 -12.61
N SER A 182 5.04 4.88 -13.66
CA SER A 182 5.21 5.35 -15.04
C SER A 182 4.58 6.73 -15.27
N PHE A 183 3.49 7.05 -14.58
CA PHE A 183 2.87 8.38 -14.61
C PHE A 183 3.64 9.39 -13.75
N ILE A 184 4.22 8.96 -12.65
CA ILE A 184 5.04 9.82 -11.79
C ILE A 184 6.38 10.15 -12.48
N ASP A 185 7.00 9.20 -13.15
CA ASP A 185 8.23 9.41 -13.96
C ASP A 185 8.01 10.38 -15.11
N ALA A 186 6.78 10.50 -15.62
CA ALA A 186 6.42 11.41 -16.69
C ALA A 186 6.29 12.88 -16.25
N ILE A 187 6.22 13.15 -14.93
CA ILE A 187 6.06 14.51 -14.40
C ILE A 187 7.27 15.37 -14.80
N GLY A 188 6.98 16.52 -15.45
CA GLY A 188 8.01 17.46 -15.89
C GLY A 188 8.78 17.02 -17.13
N THR A 189 8.34 15.98 -17.81
CA THR A 189 8.93 15.50 -19.07
C THR A 189 8.02 15.79 -20.27
N GLU A 190 8.54 15.62 -21.50
CA GLU A 190 7.75 15.66 -22.73
C GLU A 190 7.09 14.30 -23.07
N SER A 191 6.99 13.40 -22.12
CA SER A 191 6.37 12.09 -22.28
C SER A 191 4.88 12.21 -22.62
N ALA A 192 4.37 11.30 -23.44
CA ALA A 192 2.95 11.23 -23.80
C ALA A 192 2.01 11.01 -22.58
N THR A 193 2.53 10.47 -21.48
CA THR A 193 1.78 10.27 -20.23
C THR A 193 1.80 11.48 -19.31
N SER A 194 2.69 12.46 -19.54
CA SER A 194 2.78 13.68 -18.72
C SER A 194 1.46 14.44 -18.59
N PRO A 195 0.66 14.65 -19.67
CA PRO A 195 -0.64 15.31 -19.54
C PRO A 195 -1.72 14.46 -18.87
N VAL A 196 -1.53 13.16 -18.70
CA VAL A 196 -2.55 12.24 -18.14
C VAL A 196 -2.53 12.29 -16.61
N THR A 197 -1.36 12.40 -15.99
CA THR A 197 -1.19 12.41 -14.53
C THR A 197 -2.11 13.41 -13.82
N PRO A 198 -2.20 14.71 -14.24
CA PRO A 198 -3.11 15.64 -13.59
C PRO A 198 -4.59 15.22 -13.69
N HIS A 199 -5.00 14.62 -14.79
CA HIS A 199 -6.37 14.15 -14.98
C HIS A 199 -6.71 12.96 -14.07
N ILE A 200 -5.75 12.05 -13.84
CA ILE A 200 -5.92 10.95 -12.89
C ILE A 200 -6.12 11.50 -11.47
N ILE A 201 -5.29 12.48 -11.06
CA ILE A 201 -5.39 13.11 -9.74
C ILE A 201 -6.74 13.82 -9.58
N ASP A 202 -7.14 14.63 -10.57
CA ASP A 202 -8.39 15.39 -10.50
C ASP A 202 -9.62 14.45 -10.47
N MET A 203 -9.60 13.39 -11.27
CA MET A 203 -10.62 12.34 -11.27
C MET A 203 -10.72 11.62 -9.91
N ALA A 204 -9.60 11.20 -9.32
CA ALA A 204 -9.60 10.54 -8.02
C ALA A 204 -10.25 11.43 -6.95
N LYS A 205 -9.94 12.74 -6.99
CA LYS A 205 -10.55 13.72 -6.08
C LYS A 205 -12.05 13.91 -6.30
N GLU A 206 -12.51 13.97 -7.55
CA GLU A 206 -13.93 14.04 -7.89
C GLU A 206 -14.70 12.82 -7.36
N LEU A 207 -14.06 11.65 -7.35
CA LEU A 207 -14.58 10.40 -6.78
C LEU A 207 -14.45 10.33 -5.25
N GLY A 208 -13.81 11.30 -4.61
CA GLY A 208 -13.57 11.32 -3.16
C GLY A 208 -12.56 10.26 -2.69
N LEU A 209 -11.66 9.84 -3.58
CA LEU A 209 -10.61 8.86 -3.29
C LEU A 209 -9.34 9.57 -2.83
N TRP A 210 -8.66 9.00 -1.85
CA TRP A 210 -7.29 9.36 -1.53
C TRP A 210 -6.36 8.97 -2.68
N VAL A 211 -5.33 9.77 -2.91
CA VAL A 211 -4.32 9.50 -3.94
C VAL A 211 -3.01 9.10 -3.27
N VAL A 212 -2.45 7.97 -3.71
CA VAL A 212 -1.10 7.53 -3.34
C VAL A 212 -0.22 7.57 -4.59
N ALA A 213 0.79 8.44 -4.61
CA ALA A 213 1.75 8.50 -5.71
C ALA A 213 2.88 7.49 -5.50
N GLU A 214 3.13 6.63 -6.49
CA GLU A 214 4.14 5.59 -6.41
C GLU A 214 5.42 5.95 -7.15
N GLY A 215 6.54 5.43 -6.64
CA GLY A 215 7.83 5.57 -7.30
C GLY A 215 8.35 6.99 -7.33
N VAL A 216 8.03 7.82 -6.33
CA VAL A 216 8.57 9.17 -6.20
C VAL A 216 10.08 9.10 -5.92
N GLU A 217 10.91 9.65 -6.82
CA GLU A 217 12.36 9.57 -6.77
C GLU A 217 13.04 10.95 -6.70
N THR A 218 12.32 12.03 -7.05
CA THR A 218 12.91 13.38 -7.13
C THR A 218 12.11 14.43 -6.35
N GLU A 219 12.81 15.47 -5.88
CA GLU A 219 12.19 16.62 -5.23
C GLU A 219 11.23 17.37 -6.18
N ALA A 220 11.50 17.37 -7.49
CA ALA A 220 10.62 17.99 -8.48
C ALA A 220 9.28 17.26 -8.58
N GLN A 221 9.27 15.91 -8.58
CA GLN A 221 8.05 15.12 -8.50
C GLN A 221 7.30 15.41 -7.21
N LEU A 222 7.98 15.42 -6.07
CA LEU A 222 7.39 15.73 -4.78
C LEU A 222 6.74 17.13 -4.76
N ALA A 223 7.45 18.16 -5.24
CA ALA A 223 6.93 19.53 -5.31
C ALA A 223 5.66 19.60 -6.20
N TYR A 224 5.66 18.91 -7.34
CA TYR A 224 4.47 18.81 -8.20
C TYR A 224 3.28 18.18 -7.46
N LEU A 225 3.49 17.05 -6.78
CA LEU A 225 2.44 16.35 -6.03
C LEU A 225 1.86 17.22 -4.92
N HIS A 226 2.69 18.00 -4.21
CA HIS A 226 2.24 18.99 -3.24
C HIS A 226 1.35 20.07 -3.87
N THR A 227 1.73 20.63 -5.03
CA THR A 227 0.90 21.64 -5.72
C THR A 227 -0.47 21.07 -6.13
N ARG A 228 -0.52 19.77 -6.38
CA ARG A 228 -1.75 19.04 -6.71
C ARG A 228 -2.49 18.53 -5.47
N LYS A 229 -2.00 18.80 -4.25
CA LYS A 229 -2.60 18.33 -2.99
C LYS A 229 -2.86 16.83 -2.98
N VAL A 230 -1.88 16.05 -3.44
CA VAL A 230 -1.88 14.59 -3.31
C VAL A 230 -1.64 14.24 -1.85
N GLU A 231 -2.41 13.32 -1.30
CA GLU A 231 -2.38 13.01 0.14
C GLU A 231 -1.16 12.19 0.53
N PHE A 232 -0.84 11.15 -0.25
CA PHE A 232 0.20 10.18 0.11
C PHE A 232 1.17 9.93 -1.02
N ALA A 233 2.39 9.56 -0.66
CA ALA A 233 3.38 9.12 -1.62
C ALA A 233 4.29 8.03 -1.04
N GLN A 234 4.80 7.18 -1.93
CA GLN A 234 5.88 6.23 -1.65
C GLN A 234 6.92 6.26 -2.77
N GLY A 235 8.16 5.97 -2.47
CA GLY A 235 9.24 5.96 -3.45
C GLY A 235 10.62 6.09 -2.84
N TRP A 236 11.63 5.98 -3.69
CA TRP A 236 13.03 5.97 -3.25
C TRP A 236 13.53 7.32 -2.76
N LEU A 237 12.82 8.39 -3.06
CA LEU A 237 13.09 9.70 -2.46
C LEU A 237 12.98 9.63 -0.92
N PHE A 238 12.05 8.83 -0.40
CA PHE A 238 11.84 8.67 1.04
C PHE A 238 12.64 7.50 1.59
N SER A 239 12.46 6.32 1.01
CA SER A 239 13.18 5.09 1.34
C SER A 239 12.90 3.98 0.32
N ARG A 240 13.85 3.04 0.21
CA ARG A 240 13.57 1.72 -0.40
C ARG A 240 12.76 0.87 0.56
N PRO A 241 12.15 -0.27 0.08
CA PRO A 241 11.53 -1.23 0.98
C PRO A 241 12.51 -1.72 2.06
N LEU A 242 12.11 -1.62 3.32
CA LEU A 242 12.94 -1.87 4.50
C LEU A 242 12.57 -3.21 5.16
N PRO A 243 13.53 -3.94 5.75
CA PRO A 243 13.23 -4.98 6.72
C PRO A 243 12.40 -4.43 7.90
N ARG A 244 11.66 -5.31 8.59
CA ARG A 244 10.78 -4.95 9.71
C ARG A 244 11.40 -3.96 10.69
N ASP A 245 12.55 -4.27 11.25
CA ASP A 245 13.14 -3.47 12.33
C ASP A 245 13.60 -2.09 11.83
N GLU A 246 14.14 -2.03 10.61
CA GLU A 246 14.53 -0.77 9.97
C GLU A 246 13.29 0.09 9.66
N PHE A 247 12.19 -0.51 9.23
CA PHE A 247 10.93 0.22 9.00
C PHE A 247 10.38 0.80 10.31
N VAL A 248 10.36 0.03 11.39
CA VAL A 248 9.89 0.52 12.70
C VAL A 248 10.73 1.73 13.16
N VAL A 249 12.06 1.65 13.01
CA VAL A 249 12.95 2.77 13.34
C VAL A 249 12.67 3.98 12.42
N PHE A 250 12.48 3.76 11.11
CA PHE A 250 12.15 4.82 10.15
C PHE A 250 10.83 5.51 10.54
N HIS A 251 9.78 4.73 10.81
CA HIS A 251 8.48 5.25 11.22
C HIS A 251 8.61 6.13 12.48
N HIS A 252 9.23 5.64 13.55
CA HIS A 252 9.41 6.40 14.78
C HIS A 252 10.19 7.70 14.57
N LYS A 253 11.27 7.69 13.78
CA LYS A 253 12.04 8.91 13.46
C LYS A 253 11.18 9.94 12.74
N ARG A 254 10.34 9.50 11.79
CA ARG A 254 9.42 10.39 11.07
C ARG A 254 8.36 10.98 12.00
N GLN A 255 7.78 10.18 12.89
CA GLN A 255 6.82 10.66 13.90
C GLN A 255 7.48 11.70 14.83
N GLN A 256 8.67 11.45 15.34
CA GLN A 256 9.39 12.41 16.19
C GLN A 256 9.70 13.71 15.47
N ARG A 257 10.08 13.66 14.19
CA ARG A 257 10.47 14.84 13.41
C ARG A 257 9.30 15.70 12.96
N TYR A 258 8.19 15.08 12.58
CA TYR A 258 7.08 15.72 11.89
C TYR A 258 5.73 15.63 12.65
N GLY A 259 5.63 14.87 13.73
CA GLY A 259 4.37 14.62 14.46
C GLY A 259 3.75 15.89 15.04
N ALA A 260 4.56 16.86 15.47
CA ALA A 260 4.06 18.15 15.94
C ALA A 260 3.28 18.93 14.86
N ALA A 261 3.65 18.80 13.58
CA ALA A 261 2.94 19.43 12.48
C ALA A 261 1.52 18.86 12.32
N ARG A 262 1.33 17.56 12.53
CA ARG A 262 0.02 16.91 12.48
C ARG A 262 -0.91 17.37 13.60
N GLU A 263 -0.40 17.51 14.82
CA GLU A 263 -1.19 18.01 15.97
C GLU A 263 -1.72 19.41 15.72
N HIS A 264 -0.91 20.29 15.12
CA HIS A 264 -1.31 21.64 14.75
C HIS A 264 -2.41 21.66 13.66
N MET A 265 -2.33 20.79 12.66
CA MET A 265 -3.36 20.70 11.60
C MET A 265 -4.70 20.15 12.14
N GLN A 266 -4.65 19.21 13.07
CA GLN A 266 -5.86 18.63 13.68
C GLN A 266 -6.47 19.53 14.76
N ASN A 267 -5.70 20.46 15.35
CA ASN A 267 -6.16 21.39 16.38
C ASN A 267 -5.63 22.82 16.15
N PRO A 268 -6.17 23.56 15.16
CA PRO A 268 -5.71 24.91 14.84
C PRO A 268 -5.91 25.95 15.97
N ARG A 269 -6.52 25.58 17.09
CA ARG A 269 -6.74 26.46 18.24
C ARG A 269 -5.64 26.42 19.30
N SER A 270 -4.59 25.65 19.14
CA SER A 270 -3.46 25.55 20.10
C SER A 270 -2.29 26.49 19.78
N VAL A 271 -2.54 27.66 19.18
CA VAL A 271 -1.54 28.72 19.11
C VAL A 271 -1.50 29.40 20.48
N PRO A 272 -0.36 29.40 21.22
CA PRO A 272 -0.20 30.23 22.41
C PRO A 272 -0.35 31.70 21.98
N ILE A 273 -1.38 32.37 22.48
CA ILE A 273 -1.46 33.84 22.35
C ILE A 273 -0.32 34.38 23.23
N GLU A 274 0.82 34.72 22.64
CA GLU A 274 1.80 35.59 23.28
C GLU A 274 1.07 36.91 23.54
N ARG A 275 0.72 37.14 24.79
CA ARG A 275 0.26 38.46 25.25
C ARG A 275 1.48 39.38 25.23
N GLU A 276 1.61 40.16 24.17
CA GLU A 276 2.48 41.35 24.23
C GLU A 276 2.01 42.19 25.43
N GLY A 277 2.92 42.32 26.41
CA GLY A 277 2.72 43.19 27.55
C GLY A 277 2.78 44.64 27.06
N VAL A 278 1.66 45.32 27.24
CA VAL A 278 1.61 46.78 27.16
C VAL A 278 2.06 47.30 28.53
N GLU A 279 3.26 47.86 28.61
CA GLU A 279 3.62 48.89 29.61
C GLU A 279 3.21 50.25 29.11
#